data_01cb37a042233e82667e530c378b278a
#
_entry.id   01cb37a042233e82667e530c378b278a
#
_cell.length_a   1.000
_cell.length_b   1.000
_cell.length_c   1.000
_cell.angle_alpha   90.00
_cell.angle_beta   90.00
_cell.angle_gamma   90.00
#
_symmetry.space_group_name_H-M   'P 1'
#
loop_
_entity.id
_entity.type
_entity.pdbx_description
1 polymer ?
#
loop_
_entity_poly.entity_id
_entity_poly.type
_entity_poly.pdbx_seq_one_letter_code
_entity_poly.pdbx_strand_id
1 'polypeptide(L)'
;METLYQPFPSKAKNKKFSVFVKSDSGKKKIIHFGDKRYQDFTQHRDKKRRESYRRRARGIKNKKGERVYLNKNTASYWSYNFLW
;
A
#
# COMPACT_ATOMS: atom_id res chain seq x y z
N MET A 1 -14.75 -8.91 -14.41
CA MET A 1 -15.11 -8.60 -13.01
C MET A 1 -13.85 -8.38 -12.18
N GLU A 2 -13.77 -7.24 -11.48
CA GLU A 2 -12.60 -6.97 -10.66
C GLU A 2 -12.64 -7.78 -9.37
N THR A 3 -11.50 -8.36 -9.02
CA THR A 3 -11.38 -9.11 -7.78
C THR A 3 -10.91 -8.18 -6.65
N LEU A 4 -11.64 -8.19 -5.53
CA LEU A 4 -11.27 -7.39 -4.37
C LEU A 4 -10.00 -7.93 -3.72
N TYR A 5 -9.18 -7.02 -3.18
CA TYR A 5 -7.99 -7.34 -2.40
C TYR A 5 -6.91 -8.12 -3.15
N GLN A 6 -6.87 -7.98 -4.48
CA GLN A 6 -5.81 -8.55 -5.31
C GLN A 6 -5.14 -7.45 -6.13
N PRO A 7 -3.88 -7.09 -5.79
CA PRO A 7 -3.17 -6.05 -6.53
C PRO A 7 -2.95 -6.40 -7.99
N PHE A 8 -3.00 -5.38 -8.84
CA PHE A 8 -2.75 -5.50 -10.27
C PHE A 8 -1.95 -4.27 -10.73
N PRO A 9 -1.23 -4.35 -11.89
CA PRO A 9 -0.47 -3.20 -12.38
C PRO A 9 -1.35 -1.97 -12.54
N SER A 10 -0.88 -0.83 -12.01
CA SER A 10 -1.66 0.40 -12.02
C SER A 10 -1.59 1.10 -13.37
N LYS A 11 -2.71 1.69 -13.79
CA LYS A 11 -2.76 2.60 -14.94
C LYS A 11 -2.59 4.05 -14.50
N ALA A 12 -2.57 4.31 -13.19
CA ALA A 12 -2.39 5.66 -12.66
C ALA A 12 -0.95 6.12 -12.85
N LYS A 13 -0.79 7.40 -13.19
CA LYS A 13 0.53 7.99 -13.40
C LYS A 13 1.38 7.89 -12.12
N ASN A 14 2.61 7.43 -12.28
CA ASN A 14 3.60 7.31 -11.19
C ASN A 14 3.23 6.30 -10.10
N LYS A 15 2.28 5.42 -10.34
CA LYS A 15 1.92 4.36 -9.39
C LYS A 15 2.22 2.98 -9.96
N LYS A 16 2.77 2.10 -9.13
CA LYS A 16 3.17 0.75 -9.56
C LYS A 16 1.99 -0.20 -9.62
N PHE A 17 1.14 -0.17 -8.61
CA PHE A 17 0.04 -1.11 -8.48
C PHE A 17 -1.23 -0.42 -8.00
N SER A 18 -2.35 -1.08 -8.27
CA SER A 18 -3.66 -0.68 -7.78
C SER A 18 -4.36 -1.89 -7.19
N VAL A 19 -5.32 -1.66 -6.33
CA VAL A 19 -6.11 -2.72 -5.73
C VAL A 19 -7.52 -2.21 -5.47
N PHE A 20 -8.52 -3.04 -5.74
CA PHE A 20 -9.89 -2.73 -5.38
C PHE A 20 -10.18 -3.23 -3.97
N VAL A 21 -10.75 -2.37 -3.15
CA VAL A 21 -11.12 -2.71 -1.78
C VAL A 21 -12.56 -2.27 -1.52
N LYS A 22 -13.15 -2.80 -0.46
CA LYS A 22 -14.49 -2.42 -0.05
C LYS A 22 -14.37 -1.36 1.05
N SER A 23 -15.00 -0.21 0.84
CA SER A 23 -14.99 0.87 1.84
C SER A 23 -15.90 0.52 3.02
N ASP A 24 -15.82 1.33 4.08
CA ASP A 24 -16.66 1.14 5.27
C ASP A 24 -18.15 1.23 4.94
N SER A 25 -18.50 1.99 3.91
CA SER A 25 -19.88 2.10 3.45
C SER A 25 -20.32 0.94 2.56
N GLY A 26 -19.43 -0.04 2.31
CA GLY A 26 -19.75 -1.20 1.49
C GLY A 26 -19.54 -0.99 0.00
N LYS A 27 -19.09 0.19 -0.41
CA LYS A 27 -18.85 0.49 -1.82
C LYS A 27 -17.44 0.11 -2.23
N LYS A 28 -17.29 -0.38 -3.46
CA LYS A 28 -15.97 -0.69 -4.02
C LYS A 28 -15.22 0.60 -4.30
N LYS A 29 -13.95 0.66 -3.93
CA LYS A 29 -13.07 1.77 -4.27
C LYS A 29 -11.72 1.24 -4.72
N ILE A 30 -10.97 2.05 -5.50
CA ILE A 30 -9.64 1.70 -5.96
C ILE A 30 -8.60 2.44 -5.13
N ILE A 31 -7.52 1.74 -4.78
CA ILE A 31 -6.35 2.32 -4.10
C ILE A 31 -5.16 2.16 -5.02
N HIS A 32 -4.43 3.25 -5.25
CA HIS A 32 -3.17 3.21 -5.99
C HIS A 32 -2.02 3.29 -5.00
N PHE A 33 -1.04 2.41 -5.13
CA PHE A 33 0.08 2.39 -4.20
C PHE A 33 1.40 2.09 -4.91
N GLY A 34 2.51 2.41 -4.24
CA GLY A 34 3.84 2.27 -4.82
C GLY A 34 4.15 3.42 -5.76
N ASP A 35 5.19 4.22 -5.45
CA ASP A 35 5.60 5.34 -6.29
C ASP A 35 6.69 4.87 -7.25
N LYS A 36 6.45 5.01 -8.57
CA LYS A 36 7.42 4.60 -9.61
C LYS A 36 8.74 5.35 -9.53
N ARG A 37 8.77 6.51 -8.88
CA ARG A 37 9.99 7.30 -8.73
C ARG A 37 10.94 6.71 -7.70
N TYR A 38 10.49 5.78 -6.86
CA TYR A 38 11.28 5.17 -5.80
C TYR A 38 11.32 3.67 -5.96
N GLN A 39 12.44 3.08 -5.54
CA GLN A 39 12.56 1.62 -5.48
C GLN A 39 11.95 1.10 -4.18
N ASP A 40 11.36 -0.09 -4.24
CA ASP A 40 10.87 -0.79 -3.06
C ASP A 40 11.68 -2.07 -2.87
N PHE A 41 11.37 -2.85 -1.84
CA PHE A 41 12.13 -4.07 -1.52
C PHE A 41 12.09 -5.09 -2.65
N THR A 42 11.02 -5.15 -3.42
CA THR A 42 10.93 -6.09 -4.54
C THR A 42 11.94 -5.79 -5.64
N GLN A 43 12.48 -4.57 -5.69
CA GLN A 43 13.45 -4.12 -6.68
C GLN A 43 14.88 -4.15 -6.14
N HIS A 44 15.13 -3.54 -4.97
CA HIS A 44 16.51 -3.42 -4.45
C HIS A 44 16.91 -4.53 -3.49
N ARG A 45 15.96 -5.17 -2.83
CA ARG A 45 16.15 -6.26 -1.86
C ARG A 45 17.13 -5.92 -0.72
N ASP A 46 17.24 -4.63 -0.40
CA ASP A 46 18.10 -4.13 0.67
C ASP A 46 17.37 -4.23 2.01
N LYS A 47 17.83 -5.15 2.86
CA LYS A 47 17.20 -5.41 4.15
C LYS A 47 17.22 -4.23 5.10
N LYS A 48 18.25 -3.38 5.04
CA LYS A 48 18.34 -2.18 5.87
C LYS A 48 17.28 -1.15 5.46
N ARG A 49 17.10 -0.96 4.15
CA ARG A 49 16.09 -0.06 3.63
C ARG A 49 14.69 -0.57 3.94
N ARG A 50 14.48 -1.89 3.84
CA ARG A 50 13.23 -2.53 4.21
C ARG A 50 12.88 -2.27 5.67
N GLU A 51 13.85 -2.48 6.57
CA GLU A 51 13.67 -2.27 8.00
C GLU A 51 13.30 -0.83 8.31
N SER A 52 14.01 0.13 7.70
CA SER A 52 13.72 1.55 7.87
C SER A 52 12.32 1.91 7.39
N TYR A 53 11.93 1.40 6.23
CA TYR A 53 10.59 1.65 5.69
C TYR A 53 9.50 1.09 6.61
N ARG A 54 9.66 -0.16 7.04
CA ARG A 54 8.67 -0.81 7.89
C ARG A 54 8.52 -0.11 9.23
N ARG A 55 9.63 0.34 9.81
CA ARG A 55 9.60 1.08 11.07
C ARG A 55 8.81 2.38 10.92
N ARG A 56 9.06 3.14 9.86
CA ARG A 56 8.32 4.39 9.61
C ARG A 56 6.85 4.12 9.35
N ALA A 57 6.55 3.11 8.53
CA ALA A 57 5.16 2.77 8.20
C ALA A 57 4.36 2.38 9.44
N ARG A 58 4.98 1.61 10.36
CA ARG A 58 4.31 1.21 11.60
C ARG A 58 4.02 2.39 12.52
N GLY A 59 4.76 3.50 12.38
CA GLY A 59 4.55 4.70 13.18
C GLY A 59 3.49 5.64 12.66
N ILE A 60 3.02 5.45 11.44
CA ILE A 60 2.00 6.34 10.86
C ILE A 60 0.62 6.00 11.44
N LYS A 61 -0.05 7.02 11.97
CA LYS A 61 -1.39 6.87 12.56
C LYS A 61 -2.37 7.83 11.89
N ASN A 62 -3.64 7.44 11.83
CA ASN A 62 -4.69 8.31 11.34
C ASN A 62 -5.18 9.23 12.47
N LYS A 63 -6.21 10.06 12.21
CA LYS A 63 -6.75 11.00 13.20
C LYS A 63 -7.32 10.32 14.44
N LYS A 64 -7.71 9.06 14.32
CA LYS A 64 -8.25 8.28 15.44
C LYS A 64 -7.16 7.57 16.23
N GLY A 65 -5.88 7.72 15.86
CA GLY A 65 -4.77 7.04 16.51
C GLY A 65 -4.56 5.61 16.05
N GLU A 66 -5.27 5.15 15.03
CA GLU A 66 -5.11 3.81 14.47
C GLU A 66 -3.91 3.76 13.51
N ARG A 67 -3.18 2.67 13.56
CA ARG A 67 -2.02 2.48 12.67
C ARG A 67 -2.48 2.11 11.27
N VAL A 68 -2.18 2.97 10.29
CA VAL A 68 -2.70 2.82 8.92
C VAL A 68 -2.15 1.58 8.20
N TYR A 69 -0.96 1.10 8.54
CA TYR A 69 -0.41 -0.09 7.88
C TYR A 69 -1.22 -1.36 8.18
N LEU A 70 -2.08 -1.33 9.17
CA LEU A 70 -2.97 -2.45 9.51
C LEU A 70 -4.32 -2.35 8.82
N ASN A 71 -4.62 -1.24 8.16
CA ASN A 71 -5.93 -1.02 7.54
C ASN A 71 -5.89 -1.34 6.05
N LYS A 72 -6.58 -2.40 5.64
CA LYS A 72 -6.65 -2.86 4.24
C LYS A 72 -7.20 -1.81 3.28
N ASN A 73 -7.84 -0.76 3.79
CA ASN A 73 -8.41 0.29 2.96
C ASN A 73 -7.46 1.48 2.77
N THR A 74 -6.17 1.30 3.05
CA THR A 74 -5.16 2.34 2.89
C THR A 74 -4.03 1.88 1.97
N ALA A 75 -3.44 2.82 1.23
CA ALA A 75 -2.26 2.55 0.41
C ALA A 75 -1.08 2.08 1.26
N SER A 76 -0.98 2.56 2.49
CA SER A 76 0.08 2.18 3.41
C SER A 76 0.10 0.69 3.70
N TYR A 77 -1.09 0.09 3.93
CA TYR A 77 -1.20 -1.35 4.13
C TYR A 77 -0.64 -2.13 2.93
N TRP A 78 -1.05 -1.74 1.72
CA TRP A 78 -0.67 -2.46 0.51
C TRP A 78 0.80 -2.28 0.16
N SER A 79 1.36 -1.09 0.36
CA SER A 79 2.80 -0.87 0.19
C SER A 79 3.60 -1.70 1.19
N TYR A 80 3.20 -1.70 2.45
CA TYR A 80 3.89 -2.43 3.52
C TYR A 80 3.89 -3.93 3.28
N ASN A 81 2.75 -4.50 2.90
CA ASN A 81 2.59 -5.95 2.82
C ASN A 81 2.90 -6.53 1.46
N PHE A 82 2.88 -5.72 0.40
CA PHE A 82 3.07 -6.21 -0.96
C PHE A 82 4.42 -5.81 -1.56
N LEU A 83 4.90 -4.60 -1.26
CA LEU A 83 6.15 -4.08 -1.85
C LEU A 83 7.34 -4.16 -0.89
N TRP A 84 7.10 -4.14 0.37
CA TRP A 84 8.13 -4.15 1.42
C TRP A 84 7.93 -5.33 2.36
#